data_4ea9e41fb8ac2b822debd634ad21080a
#
_entry.id   4ea9e41fb8ac2b822debd634ad21080a
#
_cell.length_a   1.000
_cell.length_b   1.000
_cell.length_c   1.000
_cell.angle_alpha   90.00
_cell.angle_beta   90.00
_cell.angle_gamma   90.00
#
_symmetry.space_group_name_H-M   'P 1'
#
loop_
_entity.id
_entity.type
_entity.pdbx_description
1 polymer ?
#
loop_
_entity_poly.entity_id
_entity_poly.type
_entity_poly.pdbx_seq_one_letter_code
_entity_poly.pdbx_strand_id
1 'polypeptide(L)'
;MCECAVDDLPRWAPEALVLPLGMALTLANRKQHGLFHLPSLNKAIVVLTSLADTPIAPRHRDLLWQSFGVPVFEQLRGSDGAVIARECEVHDGLHIITESLSDLRGEIVTDHCACGAETPRLRSQRPAESAAAA
;
A
#
# COMPACT_ATOMS: atom_id res chain seq x y z
N MET A 1 9.67 -12.02 13.54
CA MET A 1 9.07 -10.73 13.19
C MET A 1 9.27 -9.78 14.35
N CYS A 2 9.90 -8.68 14.08
CA CYS A 2 10.09 -7.70 15.13
C CYS A 2 8.75 -7.02 15.40
N GLU A 3 8.14 -7.35 16.51
CA GLU A 3 7.02 -6.58 17.00
C GLU A 3 7.57 -5.29 17.58
N CYS A 4 7.89 -4.38 16.68
CA CYS A 4 8.16 -3.05 17.14
C CYS A 4 6.88 -2.52 17.73
N ALA A 5 6.86 -2.35 19.02
CA ALA A 5 5.72 -1.72 19.65
C ALA A 5 5.49 -0.38 18.96
N VAL A 6 4.25 -0.10 18.60
CA VAL A 6 3.88 1.17 17.97
C VAL A 6 4.40 2.36 18.80
N ASP A 7 4.46 2.19 20.10
CA ASP A 7 4.92 3.24 21.00
C ASP A 7 6.41 3.57 20.84
N ASP A 8 7.20 2.66 20.23
CA ASP A 8 8.63 2.88 20.01
C ASP A 8 8.93 3.61 18.70
N LEU A 9 7.95 3.72 17.80
CA LEU A 9 8.17 4.36 16.51
C LEU A 9 8.67 5.81 16.62
N PRO A 10 8.12 6.66 17.49
CA PRO A 10 8.65 8.01 17.63
C PRO A 10 10.11 8.06 18.05
N ARG A 11 10.55 7.09 18.86
CA ARG A 11 11.94 7.01 19.31
C ARG A 11 12.89 6.76 18.14
N TRP A 12 12.47 5.94 17.18
CA TRP A 12 13.30 5.61 16.02
C TRP A 12 13.27 6.67 14.95
N ALA A 13 12.31 7.58 15.00
CA ALA A 13 12.14 8.69 14.08
C ALA A 13 12.19 8.22 12.60
N PRO A 14 11.39 7.23 12.20
CA PRO A 14 11.40 6.78 10.81
C PRO A 14 10.84 7.85 9.88
N GLU A 15 11.45 7.95 8.70
CA GLU A 15 10.98 8.86 7.67
C GLU A 15 9.94 8.21 6.76
N ALA A 16 9.90 6.89 6.72
CA ALA A 16 8.94 6.10 5.96
C ALA A 16 8.49 4.91 6.79
N LEU A 17 7.30 4.41 6.52
CA LEU A 17 6.77 3.21 7.18
C LEU A 17 6.44 2.16 6.15
N VAL A 18 6.72 0.90 6.50
CA VAL A 18 6.34 -0.28 5.71
C VAL A 18 5.59 -1.21 6.66
N LEU A 19 4.29 -1.40 6.43
CA LEU A 19 3.46 -2.14 7.37
C LEU A 19 2.19 -2.68 6.69
N PRO A 20 1.57 -3.72 7.29
CA PRO A 20 0.29 -4.22 6.78
C PRO A 20 -0.81 -3.16 6.87
N LEU A 21 -1.83 -3.32 6.02
CA LEU A 21 -2.93 -2.36 5.95
C LEU A 21 -3.63 -2.18 7.30
N GLY A 22 -3.93 -3.27 8.00
CA GLY A 22 -4.61 -3.18 9.29
C GLY A 22 -3.86 -2.32 10.30
N MET A 23 -2.54 -2.48 10.35
CA MET A 23 -1.70 -1.68 11.22
C MET A 23 -1.67 -0.22 10.79
N ALA A 24 -1.58 0.03 9.48
CA ALA A 24 -1.60 1.39 8.98
C ALA A 24 -2.89 2.13 9.35
N LEU A 25 -4.03 1.45 9.21
CA LEU A 25 -5.32 2.02 9.57
C LEU A 25 -5.43 2.29 11.06
N THR A 26 -4.90 1.39 11.88
CA THR A 26 -4.88 1.58 13.33
C THR A 26 -4.07 2.82 13.70
N LEU A 27 -2.90 3.00 13.10
CA LEU A 27 -2.07 4.18 13.36
C LEU A 27 -2.74 5.46 12.89
N ALA A 28 -3.39 5.43 11.73
CA ALA A 28 -4.12 6.59 11.22
C ALA A 28 -5.23 6.99 12.18
N ASN A 29 -5.98 6.01 12.68
CA ASN A 29 -7.05 6.26 13.63
C ASN A 29 -6.51 6.87 14.92
N ARG A 30 -5.40 6.34 15.44
CA ARG A 30 -4.77 6.89 16.65
C ARG A 30 -4.31 8.32 16.43
N LYS A 31 -3.73 8.60 15.26
CA LYS A 31 -3.27 9.95 14.96
C LYS A 31 -4.43 10.94 14.94
N GLN A 32 -5.55 10.57 14.35
CA GLN A 32 -6.72 11.43 14.29
C GLN A 32 -7.30 11.72 15.68
N HIS A 33 -7.11 10.81 16.63
CA HIS A 33 -7.54 10.99 18.00
C HIS A 33 -6.46 11.61 18.91
N GLY A 34 -5.35 12.04 18.34
CA GLY A 34 -4.27 12.64 19.13
C GLY A 34 -3.46 11.66 19.95
N LEU A 35 -3.59 10.35 19.69
CA LEU A 35 -2.92 9.29 20.46
C LEU A 35 -1.62 8.82 19.83
N PHE A 36 -1.27 9.32 18.67
CA PHE A 36 -0.06 8.95 17.97
C PHE A 36 0.48 10.15 17.21
N HIS A 37 1.79 10.36 17.30
CA HIS A 37 2.44 11.47 16.64
C HIS A 37 3.81 11.02 16.14
N LEU A 38 4.05 11.21 14.84
CA LEU A 38 5.29 10.80 14.20
C LEU A 38 5.76 11.87 13.23
N PRO A 39 6.33 12.98 13.76
CA PRO A 39 6.71 14.12 12.92
C PRO A 39 7.86 13.81 11.95
N SER A 40 8.63 12.75 12.21
CA SER A 40 9.71 12.34 11.31
C SER A 40 9.22 11.70 10.01
N LEU A 41 7.98 11.21 9.99
CA LEU A 41 7.42 10.57 8.80
C LEU A 41 7.14 11.61 7.73
N ASN A 42 7.94 11.62 6.67
CA ASN A 42 7.85 12.65 5.64
C ASN A 42 8.06 12.12 4.22
N LYS A 43 8.32 10.83 4.04
CA LYS A 43 8.59 10.29 2.71
C LYS A 43 7.44 9.47 2.16
N ALA A 44 7.03 8.41 2.83
CA ALA A 44 6.01 7.51 2.30
C ALA A 44 5.52 6.52 3.33
N ILE A 45 4.34 5.96 3.06
CA ILE A 45 3.85 4.76 3.72
C ILE A 45 3.69 3.70 2.65
N VAL A 46 4.37 2.57 2.82
CA VAL A 46 4.22 1.40 1.96
C VAL A 46 3.34 0.39 2.68
N VAL A 47 2.18 0.13 2.10
CA VAL A 47 1.21 -0.80 2.67
C VAL A 47 1.42 -2.18 2.05
N LEU A 48 1.63 -3.18 2.91
CA LEU A 48 1.82 -4.56 2.50
C LEU A 48 0.46 -5.25 2.39
N THR A 49 0.20 -5.82 1.22
CA THR A 49 -1.00 -6.64 0.98
C THR A 49 -0.57 -8.01 0.51
N SER A 50 -1.49 -8.97 0.51
CA SER A 50 -1.24 -10.31 0.01
C SER A 50 -2.33 -10.71 -0.97
N LEU A 51 -2.10 -11.81 -1.72
CA LEU A 51 -3.07 -12.32 -2.68
C LEU A 51 -4.39 -12.71 -2.02
N ALA A 52 -4.34 -13.11 -0.75
CA ALA A 52 -5.54 -13.48 -0.01
C ALA A 52 -6.30 -12.28 0.56
N ASP A 53 -5.64 -11.14 0.63
CA ASP A 53 -6.22 -9.94 1.24
C ASP A 53 -7.01 -9.12 0.24
N THR A 54 -7.92 -8.31 0.76
CA THR A 54 -8.59 -7.31 -0.05
C THR A 54 -7.60 -6.21 -0.41
N PRO A 55 -7.60 -5.74 -1.67
CA PRO A 55 -6.76 -4.60 -2.06
C PRO A 55 -7.10 -3.35 -1.25
N ILE A 56 -6.15 -2.42 -1.23
CA ILE A 56 -6.38 -1.13 -0.57
C ILE A 56 -7.53 -0.42 -1.28
N ALA A 57 -8.56 -0.05 -0.51
CA ALA A 57 -9.67 0.73 -1.05
C ALA A 57 -9.29 2.22 -1.11
N PRO A 58 -9.90 3.00 -2.02
CA PRO A 58 -9.66 4.45 -2.06
C PRO A 58 -9.88 5.15 -0.72
N ARG A 59 -10.89 4.73 0.04
CA ARG A 59 -11.15 5.32 1.36
C ARG A 59 -9.98 5.10 2.33
N HIS A 60 -9.27 3.97 2.20
CA HIS A 60 -8.10 3.70 3.03
C HIS A 60 -6.95 4.63 2.66
N ARG A 61 -6.74 4.83 1.37
CA ARG A 61 -5.71 5.76 0.89
C ARG A 61 -5.98 7.17 1.35
N ASP A 62 -7.24 7.60 1.26
CA ASP A 62 -7.64 8.93 1.71
C ASP A 62 -7.40 9.10 3.21
N LEU A 63 -7.76 8.12 4.00
CA LEU A 63 -7.54 8.17 5.45
C LEU A 63 -6.07 8.30 5.79
N LEU A 64 -5.22 7.50 5.14
CA LEU A 64 -3.77 7.55 5.40
C LEU A 64 -3.18 8.88 4.95
N TRP A 65 -3.59 9.38 3.79
CA TRP A 65 -3.13 10.68 3.30
C TRP A 65 -3.55 11.80 4.23
N GLN A 66 -4.82 11.82 4.63
CA GLN A 66 -5.33 12.85 5.54
C GLN A 66 -4.64 12.80 6.91
N SER A 67 -4.34 11.59 7.38
CA SER A 67 -3.72 11.42 8.69
C SER A 67 -2.24 11.79 8.70
N PHE A 68 -1.50 11.44 7.66
CA PHE A 68 -0.04 11.54 7.66
C PHE A 68 0.52 12.51 6.61
N GLY A 69 -0.24 12.84 5.58
CA GLY A 69 0.21 13.80 4.56
C GLY A 69 1.37 13.33 3.72
N VAL A 70 1.56 12.01 3.58
CA VAL A 70 2.64 11.43 2.77
C VAL A 70 2.06 10.47 1.74
N PRO A 71 2.77 10.24 0.62
CA PRO A 71 2.30 9.29 -0.40
C PRO A 71 2.14 7.89 0.17
N VAL A 72 1.13 7.19 -0.34
CA VAL A 72 0.82 5.80 0.06
C VAL A 72 1.04 4.91 -1.15
N PHE A 73 1.84 3.86 -0.98
CA PHE A 73 2.12 2.89 -2.02
C PHE A 73 1.71 1.50 -1.57
N GLU A 74 1.18 0.72 -2.49
CA GLU A 74 0.86 -0.69 -2.22
C GLU A 74 2.00 -1.58 -2.68
N GLN A 75 2.34 -2.58 -1.86
CA GLN A 75 3.29 -3.63 -2.22
C GLN A 75 2.60 -4.97 -1.98
N LEU A 76 2.36 -5.71 -3.07
CA LEU A 76 1.72 -7.02 -3.01
C LEU A 76 2.77 -8.10 -2.79
N ARG A 77 2.57 -8.92 -1.78
CA ARG A 77 3.49 -10.00 -1.42
C ARG A 77 2.82 -11.37 -1.54
N GLY A 78 3.63 -12.36 -1.89
CA GLY A 78 3.20 -13.75 -1.90
C GLY A 78 3.20 -14.37 -0.51
N SER A 79 2.73 -15.61 -0.42
CA SER A 79 2.66 -16.35 0.84
C SER A 79 4.04 -16.59 1.46
N ASP A 80 5.08 -16.59 0.65
CA ASP A 80 6.48 -16.74 1.09
C ASP A 80 7.12 -15.41 1.52
N GLY A 81 6.36 -14.31 1.44
CA GLY A 81 6.86 -12.99 1.77
C GLY A 81 7.58 -12.28 0.62
N ALA A 82 7.73 -12.92 -0.54
CA ALA A 82 8.38 -12.30 -1.69
C ALA A 82 7.48 -11.23 -2.30
N VAL A 83 8.08 -10.16 -2.81
CA VAL A 83 7.35 -9.11 -3.50
C VAL A 83 6.90 -9.61 -4.85
N ILE A 84 5.59 -9.56 -5.09
CA ILE A 84 4.99 -9.96 -6.38
C ILE A 84 4.84 -8.74 -7.28
N ALA A 85 4.37 -7.64 -6.74
CA ALA A 85 4.11 -6.43 -7.49
C ALA A 85 4.15 -5.22 -6.56
N ARG A 86 4.47 -4.06 -7.10
CA ARG A 86 4.56 -2.83 -6.31
C ARG A 86 4.10 -1.62 -7.11
N GLU A 87 3.56 -0.67 -6.42
CA GLU A 87 3.09 0.58 -6.99
C GLU A 87 4.25 1.55 -7.21
N CYS A 88 4.16 2.33 -8.29
CA CYS A 88 5.10 3.43 -8.54
C CYS A 88 4.43 4.77 -8.22
N GLU A 89 5.17 5.87 -8.38
CA GLU A 89 4.70 7.22 -8.08
C GLU A 89 3.52 7.68 -8.95
N VAL A 90 3.25 6.99 -10.03
CA VAL A 90 2.09 7.30 -10.90
C VAL A 90 0.78 6.80 -10.30
N HIS A 91 0.85 5.78 -9.44
CA HIS A 91 -0.32 5.19 -8.77
C HIS A 91 -1.35 4.62 -9.75
N ASP A 92 -0.87 4.02 -10.85
CA ASP A 92 -1.73 3.40 -11.85
C ASP A 92 -1.39 1.92 -11.98
N GLY A 93 -1.91 1.13 -11.05
CA GLY A 93 -1.65 -0.30 -10.98
C GLY A 93 -0.33 -0.63 -10.31
N LEU A 94 -0.08 -1.92 -10.18
CA LEU A 94 1.11 -2.45 -9.52
C LEU A 94 2.04 -3.07 -10.57
N HIS A 95 3.27 -2.60 -10.64
CA HIS A 95 4.27 -3.18 -11.53
C HIS A 95 4.59 -4.60 -11.09
N ILE A 96 4.41 -5.55 -11.98
CA ILE A 96 4.58 -6.97 -11.70
C ILE A 96 6.06 -7.31 -11.72
N ILE A 97 6.55 -7.91 -10.64
CA ILE A 97 7.94 -8.30 -10.49
C ILE A 97 8.11 -9.80 -10.69
N THR A 98 7.11 -10.59 -10.29
CA THR A 98 7.17 -12.04 -10.40
C THR A 98 7.06 -12.51 -11.85
N GLU A 99 7.69 -13.65 -12.16
CA GLU A 99 7.56 -14.28 -13.47
C GLU A 99 6.29 -15.15 -13.56
N SER A 100 5.74 -15.55 -12.42
CA SER A 100 4.54 -16.38 -12.38
C SER A 100 3.30 -15.51 -12.31
N LEU A 101 2.58 -15.41 -13.42
CA LEU A 101 1.38 -14.58 -13.52
C LEU A 101 0.11 -15.36 -13.21
N SER A 102 0.19 -16.69 -13.07
CA SER A 102 -0.99 -17.53 -12.94
C SER A 102 -1.77 -17.31 -11.65
N ASP A 103 -1.11 -16.84 -10.59
CA ASP A 103 -1.74 -16.61 -9.30
C ASP A 103 -2.31 -15.20 -9.15
N LEU A 104 -2.08 -14.34 -10.13
CA LEU A 104 -2.51 -12.95 -10.06
C LEU A 104 -3.97 -12.82 -10.47
N ARG A 105 -4.71 -12.03 -9.71
CA ARG A 105 -6.11 -11.70 -10.00
C ARG A 105 -6.21 -10.24 -10.35
N GLY A 106 -6.99 -9.97 -11.38
CA GLY A 106 -7.20 -8.63 -11.87
C GLY A 106 -6.77 -8.50 -13.31
N GLU A 107 -6.81 -7.29 -13.81
CA GLU A 107 -6.45 -6.96 -15.19
C GLU A 107 -4.94 -6.72 -15.28
N ILE A 108 -4.30 -7.40 -16.23
CA ILE A 108 -2.88 -7.17 -16.52
C ILE A 108 -2.78 -6.22 -17.69
N VAL A 109 -2.14 -5.08 -17.47
CA VAL A 109 -1.99 -4.02 -18.47
C VAL A 109 -0.54 -4.00 -18.94
N THR A 110 -0.34 -4.02 -20.25
CA THR A 110 0.98 -4.08 -20.84
C THR A 110 1.41 -2.79 -21.53
N ASP A 111 0.61 -1.73 -21.46
CA ASP A 111 0.99 -0.43 -22.02
C ASP A 111 2.08 0.24 -21.17
N HIS A 112 2.61 1.33 -21.67
CA HIS A 112 3.65 2.07 -20.97
C HIS A 112 3.08 2.83 -19.77
N CYS A 113 3.75 2.69 -18.64
CA CYS A 113 3.45 3.51 -17.47
C CYS A 113 4.15 4.87 -17.62
N ALA A 114 3.50 5.93 -17.16
CA ALA A 114 4.09 7.25 -17.18
C ALA A 114 5.37 7.38 -16.33
N CYS A 115 5.63 6.41 -15.43
CA CYS A 115 6.87 6.38 -14.65
C CYS A 115 8.09 5.99 -15.51
N GLY A 116 7.87 5.49 -16.74
CA GLY A 116 8.93 5.06 -17.62
C GLY A 116 9.26 3.57 -17.58
N ALA A 117 8.74 2.85 -16.60
CA ALA A 117 8.97 1.41 -16.53
C ALA A 117 8.11 0.67 -17.56
N GLU A 118 8.68 -0.37 -18.16
CA GLU A 118 8.01 -1.16 -19.20
C GLU A 118 7.39 -2.46 -18.67
N THR A 119 7.49 -2.71 -17.38
CA THR A 119 6.94 -3.93 -16.78
C THR A 119 5.41 -3.90 -16.85
N PRO A 120 4.77 -5.07 -17.04
CA PRO A 120 3.31 -5.16 -16.96
C PRO A 120 2.81 -4.70 -15.61
N ARG A 121 1.58 -4.19 -15.56
CA ARG A 121 0.97 -3.72 -14.34
C ARG A 121 -0.30 -4.51 -14.05
N LEU A 122 -0.51 -4.80 -12.79
CA LEU A 122 -1.72 -5.43 -12.30
C LEU A 122 -2.68 -4.34 -11.83
N ARG A 123 -3.84 -4.24 -12.47
CA ARG A 123 -4.94 -3.40 -11.98
C ARG A 123 -5.92 -4.29 -11.27
N SER A 124 -6.12 -4.02 -10.00
CA SER A 124 -7.06 -4.76 -9.20
C SER A 124 -8.48 -4.50 -9.71
N GLN A 125 -9.23 -5.58 -9.97
CA GLN A 125 -10.65 -5.45 -10.24
C GLN A 125 -11.36 -5.15 -8.94
N ARG A 126 -12.15 -4.09 -8.95
CA ARG A 126 -12.92 -3.67 -7.78
C ARG A 126 -14.38 -3.53 -8.13
N PRO A 127 -15.04 -4.66 -8.46
CA PRO A 127 -16.41 -4.60 -8.93
C PRO A 127 -17.35 -4.00 -7.91
N ALA A 128 -17.17 -4.34 -6.64
CA ALA A 128 -18.03 -3.81 -5.59
C ALA A 128 -17.87 -2.29 -5.46
N GLU A 129 -16.66 -1.82 -5.61
CA GLU A 129 -16.37 -0.39 -5.53
C GLU A 129 -16.97 0.36 -6.70
N SER A 130 -16.78 -0.13 -7.91
CA SER A 130 -17.34 0.52 -9.08
C SER A 130 -18.87 0.48 -9.05
N ALA A 131 -19.45 -0.63 -8.60
CA ALA A 131 -20.89 -0.75 -8.44
C ALA A 131 -21.41 0.22 -7.39
N ALA A 132 -20.69 0.38 -6.30
CA ALA A 132 -21.08 1.29 -5.24
C ALA A 132 -20.97 2.75 -5.66
N ALA A 133 -20.05 3.04 -6.54
CA ALA A 133 -19.86 4.38 -7.06
C ALA A 133 -20.96 4.79 -8.02
N ALA A 134 -21.66 3.82 -8.54
CA ALA A 134 -22.78 4.07 -9.44
C ALA A 134 -23.97 4.66 -8.71
#